data_b62d0e9883007ce069ccb784da11da4e
#
_entry.id   b62d0e9883007ce069ccb784da11da4e
#
_cell.length_a   1.000
_cell.length_b   1.000
_cell.length_c   1.000
_cell.angle_alpha   90.00
_cell.angle_beta   90.00
_cell.angle_gamma   90.00
#
_symmetry.space_group_name_H-M   'P 1'
#
loop_
_entity.id
_entity.type
_entity.pdbx_description
1 polymer ?
#
loop_
_entity_poly.entity_id
_entity_poly.type
_entity_poly.pdbx_seq_one_letter_code
_entity_poly.pdbx_strand_id
1 'polypeptide(L)'
;MVQNKNLYVGIAIISSPILFALAAFPDSFSLSWNQGRGGFLFALAFIIAETVGLKILISTKRLMLVIPLAILTIIYLIGLENGLRDFILNSSEQYNVQLIYSWTWMWDFIIMTIFVMAALTLFFGKRWIRIAPAGPIFLGGSAIILSLDAFFPYDTLGPLQYVVPYLVQANVWLIGVFDLGTATARDNIMFLKGDFGSMVLQVFWPSAGVHSVIIYSLVMGAFLLKMNIPRKRKSIYFTLGIVGTIIVNMIRIFSLS
;
A
#
# COMPACT_ATOMS: atom_id res chain seq x y z
N MET A 1 10.30 -23.77 26.67
CA MET A 1 11.24 -23.08 25.76
C MET A 1 11.16 -23.56 24.30
N VAL A 2 10.87 -24.83 24.05
CA VAL A 2 10.75 -25.42 22.68
C VAL A 2 9.52 -24.89 21.90
N GLN A 3 8.46 -24.46 22.57
CA GLN A 3 7.18 -24.07 21.96
C GLN A 3 7.26 -22.86 21.02
N ASN A 4 8.15 -21.90 21.27
CA ASN A 4 8.25 -20.68 20.45
C ASN A 4 9.25 -20.80 19.27
N LYS A 5 10.15 -21.80 19.30
CA LYS A 5 11.18 -21.94 18.26
C LYS A 5 10.61 -22.06 16.85
N ASN A 6 9.59 -22.91 16.68
CA ASN A 6 8.95 -23.11 15.38
C ASN A 6 8.22 -21.85 14.86
N LEU A 7 7.67 -21.03 15.73
CA LEU A 7 7.06 -19.75 15.34
C LEU A 7 8.11 -18.79 14.78
N TYR A 8 9.24 -18.62 15.47
CA TYR A 8 10.31 -17.76 15.01
C TYR A 8 10.94 -18.27 13.68
N VAL A 9 11.11 -19.58 13.55
CA VAL A 9 11.52 -20.18 12.26
C VAL A 9 10.50 -19.90 11.17
N GLY A 10 9.20 -20.00 11.48
CA GLY A 10 8.14 -19.66 10.54
C GLY A 10 8.16 -18.20 10.10
N ILE A 11 8.37 -17.27 11.04
CA ILE A 11 8.53 -15.84 10.73
C ILE A 11 9.76 -15.63 9.84
N ALA A 12 10.88 -16.27 10.14
CA ALA A 12 12.09 -16.18 9.32
C ALA A 12 11.86 -16.71 7.88
N ILE A 13 11.11 -17.81 7.72
CA ILE A 13 10.75 -18.34 6.38
C ILE A 13 9.85 -17.35 5.62
N ILE A 14 8.83 -16.77 6.27
CA ILE A 14 7.97 -15.74 5.62
C ILE A 14 8.78 -14.50 5.25
N SER A 15 9.75 -14.13 6.08
CA SER A 15 10.59 -12.95 5.85
C SER A 15 11.63 -13.17 4.75
N SER A 16 12.01 -14.43 4.49
CA SER A 16 13.16 -14.75 3.63
C SER A 16 13.07 -14.20 2.20
N PRO A 17 11.92 -14.21 1.46
CA PRO A 17 11.88 -13.63 0.12
C PRO A 17 12.03 -12.10 0.14
N ILE A 18 11.48 -11.43 1.18
CA ILE A 18 11.60 -9.97 1.32
C ILE A 18 13.05 -9.59 1.63
N LEU A 19 13.67 -10.29 2.58
CA LEU A 19 15.07 -10.06 2.96
C LEU A 19 16.03 -10.41 1.83
N PHE A 20 15.75 -11.48 1.08
CA PHE A 20 16.50 -11.82 -0.12
C PHE A 20 16.42 -10.71 -1.17
N ALA A 21 15.20 -10.22 -1.48
CA ALA A 21 15.03 -9.13 -2.43
C ALA A 21 15.76 -7.86 -1.99
N LEU A 22 15.69 -7.52 -0.69
CA LEU A 22 16.39 -6.36 -0.13
C LEU A 22 17.91 -6.47 -0.24
N ALA A 23 18.45 -7.68 -0.01
CA ALA A 23 19.89 -7.91 -0.07
C ALA A 23 20.41 -8.01 -1.52
N ALA A 24 19.66 -8.65 -2.42
CA ALA A 24 20.07 -8.87 -3.80
C ALA A 24 19.76 -7.68 -4.72
N PHE A 25 18.68 -6.93 -4.44
CA PHE A 25 18.18 -5.86 -5.32
C PHE A 25 17.82 -4.60 -4.50
N PRO A 26 18.73 -4.01 -3.73
CA PRO A 26 18.46 -2.90 -2.81
C PRO A 26 17.87 -1.67 -3.51
N ASP A 27 18.31 -1.38 -4.73
CA ASP A 27 17.85 -0.23 -5.52
C ASP A 27 16.36 -0.32 -5.89
N SER A 28 15.77 -1.53 -5.84
CA SER A 28 14.35 -1.73 -6.07
C SER A 28 13.45 -1.34 -4.88
N PHE A 29 14.03 -0.99 -3.72
CA PHE A 29 13.30 -0.66 -2.49
C PHE A 29 13.07 0.85 -2.34
N SER A 30 12.53 1.50 -3.37
CA SER A 30 12.02 2.85 -3.24
C SER A 30 10.81 2.89 -2.31
N LEU A 31 10.74 3.95 -1.48
CA LEU A 31 9.57 4.21 -0.62
C LEU A 31 8.44 4.92 -1.39
N SER A 32 8.71 5.40 -2.60
CA SER A 32 7.68 5.92 -3.48
C SER A 32 6.76 4.79 -3.91
N TRP A 33 5.46 4.98 -3.73
CA TRP A 33 4.45 3.92 -3.76
C TRP A 33 4.40 3.10 -5.07
N ASN A 34 4.70 3.69 -6.23
CA ASN A 34 4.68 3.03 -7.55
C ASN A 34 6.08 2.83 -8.17
N GLN A 35 7.14 2.99 -7.39
CA GLN A 35 8.51 2.98 -7.92
C GLN A 35 9.37 1.83 -7.35
N GLY A 36 8.75 0.85 -6.71
CA GLY A 36 9.52 -0.26 -6.19
C GLY A 36 8.84 -1.09 -5.11
N ARG A 37 9.67 -1.88 -4.44
CA ARG A 37 9.30 -2.88 -3.42
C ARG A 37 9.32 -2.34 -1.99
N GLY A 38 9.45 -1.03 -1.76
CA GLY A 38 9.53 -0.44 -0.40
C GLY A 38 8.37 -0.83 0.50
N GLY A 39 7.17 -1.02 -0.09
CA GLY A 39 5.99 -1.52 0.61
C GLY A 39 6.17 -2.91 1.26
N PHE A 40 7.09 -3.74 0.78
CA PHE A 40 7.37 -5.05 1.39
C PHE A 40 7.94 -4.93 2.80
N LEU A 41 8.69 -3.86 3.10
CA LEU A 41 9.22 -3.60 4.44
C LEU A 41 8.10 -3.28 5.43
N PHE A 42 7.09 -2.54 5.03
CA PHE A 42 5.92 -2.30 5.87
C PHE A 42 5.13 -3.58 6.11
N ALA A 43 4.92 -4.39 5.08
CA ALA A 43 4.26 -5.69 5.23
C ALA A 43 5.03 -6.61 6.18
N LEU A 44 6.36 -6.66 6.07
CA LEU A 44 7.22 -7.40 6.96
C LEU A 44 7.10 -6.92 8.40
N ALA A 45 7.16 -5.60 8.62
CA ALA A 45 6.98 -5.01 9.94
C ALA A 45 5.62 -5.38 10.55
N PHE A 46 4.54 -5.34 9.78
CA PHE A 46 3.21 -5.77 10.25
C PHE A 46 3.18 -7.25 10.60
N ILE A 47 3.71 -8.13 9.76
CA ILE A 47 3.77 -9.57 10.03
C ILE A 47 4.53 -9.85 11.33
N ILE A 48 5.68 -9.22 11.52
CA ILE A 48 6.50 -9.37 12.73
C ILE A 48 5.73 -8.84 13.95
N ALA A 49 5.19 -7.63 13.87
CA ALA A 49 4.46 -7.01 14.98
C ALA A 49 3.23 -7.83 15.41
N GLU A 50 2.56 -8.48 14.47
CA GLU A 50 1.37 -9.29 14.74
C GLU A 50 1.68 -10.71 15.21
N THR A 51 2.84 -11.25 14.88
CA THR A 51 3.20 -12.66 15.14
C THR A 51 4.20 -12.84 16.29
N VAL A 52 5.06 -11.86 16.55
CA VAL A 52 6.01 -11.91 17.67
C VAL A 52 5.24 -11.97 18.99
N GLY A 53 5.67 -12.88 19.86
CA GLY A 53 5.05 -13.08 21.20
C GLY A 53 3.79 -13.96 21.22
N LEU A 54 3.30 -14.43 20.07
CA LEU A 54 2.20 -15.38 20.04
C LEU A 54 2.63 -16.73 20.68
N LYS A 55 1.75 -17.28 21.49
CA LYS A 55 1.92 -18.62 22.09
C LYS A 55 1.20 -19.69 21.25
N ILE A 56 1.58 -19.82 19.98
CA ILE A 56 0.95 -20.75 19.04
C ILE A 56 1.98 -21.81 18.63
N LEU A 57 1.56 -23.06 18.66
CA LEU A 57 2.37 -24.20 18.20
C LEU A 57 2.23 -24.37 16.70
N ILE A 58 3.33 -24.24 15.98
CA ILE A 58 3.43 -24.58 14.55
C ILE A 58 4.14 -25.93 14.43
N SER A 59 3.51 -26.88 13.73
CA SER A 59 4.14 -28.18 13.50
C SER A 59 5.26 -28.08 12.47
N THR A 60 6.32 -28.88 12.63
CA THR A 60 7.45 -28.96 11.69
C THR A 60 7.00 -29.30 10.26
N LYS A 61 5.95 -30.16 10.12
CA LYS A 61 5.36 -30.47 8.81
C LYS A 61 4.85 -29.22 8.07
N ARG A 62 4.20 -28.29 8.80
CA ARG A 62 3.70 -27.03 8.21
C ARG A 62 4.84 -26.09 7.83
N LEU A 63 5.92 -26.04 8.61
CA LEU A 63 7.13 -25.30 8.24
C LEU A 63 7.73 -25.81 6.93
N MET A 64 7.85 -27.14 6.80
CA MET A 64 8.40 -27.78 5.59
C MET A 64 7.55 -27.48 4.34
N LEU A 65 6.22 -27.31 4.48
CA LEU A 65 5.35 -26.96 3.36
C LEU A 65 5.49 -25.49 2.91
N VAL A 66 5.93 -24.59 3.79
CA VAL A 66 6.12 -23.17 3.44
C VAL A 66 7.47 -22.92 2.76
N ILE A 67 8.48 -23.76 3.02
CA ILE A 67 9.81 -23.63 2.39
C ILE A 67 9.75 -23.63 0.86
N PRO A 68 9.08 -24.59 0.19
CA PRO A 68 8.94 -24.58 -1.27
C PRO A 68 8.26 -23.29 -1.80
N LEU A 69 7.26 -22.77 -1.08
CA LEU A 69 6.60 -21.51 -1.46
C LEU A 69 7.58 -20.33 -1.39
N ALA A 70 8.39 -20.26 -0.33
CA ALA A 70 9.42 -19.23 -0.21
C ALA A 70 10.46 -19.35 -1.33
N ILE A 71 10.90 -20.56 -1.65
CA ILE A 71 11.85 -20.82 -2.76
C ILE A 71 11.24 -20.40 -4.10
N LEU A 72 9.97 -20.75 -4.38
CA LEU A 72 9.30 -20.35 -5.62
C LEU A 72 9.18 -18.82 -5.72
N THR A 73 8.91 -18.15 -4.61
CA THR A 73 8.87 -16.67 -4.58
C THR A 73 10.25 -16.07 -4.84
N ILE A 74 11.31 -16.65 -4.28
CA ILE A 74 12.69 -16.22 -4.56
C ILE A 74 13.06 -16.47 -6.03
N ILE A 75 12.69 -17.63 -6.60
CA ILE A 75 12.90 -17.93 -8.03
C ILE A 75 12.18 -16.90 -8.91
N TYR A 76 10.94 -16.52 -8.56
CA TYR A 76 10.23 -15.45 -9.26
C TYR A 76 11.02 -14.13 -9.22
N LEU A 77 11.50 -13.73 -8.02
CA LEU A 77 12.28 -12.49 -7.85
C LEU A 77 13.58 -12.50 -8.66
N ILE A 78 14.28 -13.64 -8.72
CA ILE A 78 15.47 -13.84 -9.57
C ILE A 78 15.05 -13.77 -11.05
N GLY A 79 13.96 -14.41 -11.42
CA GLY A 79 13.45 -14.43 -12.79
C GLY A 79 13.13 -13.03 -13.33
N LEU A 80 12.68 -12.11 -12.46
CA LEU A 80 12.44 -10.72 -12.84
C LEU A 80 13.71 -10.05 -13.41
N GLU A 81 14.85 -10.30 -12.82
CA GLU A 81 16.14 -9.74 -13.27
C GLU A 81 16.72 -10.51 -14.48
N ASN A 82 16.15 -11.67 -14.81
CA ASN A 82 16.57 -12.52 -15.93
C ASN A 82 15.56 -12.55 -17.07
N GLY A 83 14.88 -11.44 -17.33
CA GLY A 83 14.01 -11.25 -18.49
C GLY A 83 12.51 -11.41 -18.24
N LEU A 84 12.08 -11.92 -17.06
CA LEU A 84 10.64 -11.98 -16.73
C LEU A 84 10.04 -10.58 -16.61
N ARG A 85 10.82 -9.58 -16.15
CA ARG A 85 10.38 -8.20 -16.10
C ARG A 85 10.10 -7.62 -17.48
N ASP A 86 10.95 -7.91 -18.45
CA ASP A 86 10.76 -7.47 -19.84
C ASP A 86 9.51 -8.13 -20.46
N PHE A 87 9.26 -9.40 -20.13
CA PHE A 87 8.03 -10.07 -20.54
C PHE A 87 6.80 -9.40 -19.94
N ILE A 88 6.82 -9.03 -18.65
CA ILE A 88 5.73 -8.28 -17.99
C ILE A 88 5.55 -6.91 -18.65
N LEU A 89 6.64 -6.19 -18.93
CA LEU A 89 6.61 -4.89 -19.61
C LEU A 89 5.96 -5.01 -21.00
N ASN A 90 6.40 -5.97 -21.79
CA ASN A 90 5.86 -6.18 -23.16
C ASN A 90 4.37 -6.58 -23.12
N SER A 91 3.93 -7.29 -22.08
CA SER A 91 2.52 -7.65 -21.92
C SER A 91 1.63 -6.42 -21.68
N SER A 92 2.18 -5.30 -21.17
CA SER A 92 1.41 -4.10 -20.90
C SER A 92 0.71 -3.52 -22.13
N GLU A 93 1.33 -3.64 -23.32
CA GLU A 93 0.76 -3.18 -24.59
C GLU A 93 -0.49 -3.97 -24.95
N GLN A 94 -0.51 -5.29 -24.73
CA GLN A 94 -1.66 -6.16 -25.03
C GLN A 94 -2.89 -5.81 -24.19
N TYR A 95 -2.67 -5.29 -22.97
CA TYR A 95 -3.74 -4.93 -22.03
C TYR A 95 -4.09 -3.44 -22.03
N ASN A 96 -3.54 -2.64 -22.97
CA ASN A 96 -3.72 -1.19 -23.03
C ASN A 96 -3.40 -0.49 -21.69
N VAL A 97 -2.34 -0.91 -21.05
CA VAL A 97 -1.88 -0.32 -19.78
C VAL A 97 -1.31 1.07 -20.05
N GLN A 98 -1.78 2.06 -19.31
CA GLN A 98 -1.34 3.44 -19.47
C GLN A 98 -0.10 3.78 -18.63
N LEU A 99 0.02 3.21 -17.42
CA LEU A 99 1.18 3.44 -16.56
C LEU A 99 1.96 2.14 -16.32
N ILE A 100 3.02 1.97 -17.11
CA ILE A 100 3.85 0.75 -17.14
C ILE A 100 4.52 0.47 -15.78
N TYR A 101 4.98 1.51 -15.05
CA TYR A 101 5.59 1.32 -13.73
C TYR A 101 4.64 0.64 -12.76
N SER A 102 3.42 1.13 -12.64
CA SER A 102 2.42 0.57 -11.74
C SER A 102 2.01 -0.84 -12.13
N TRP A 103 1.91 -1.13 -13.44
CA TRP A 103 1.71 -2.48 -13.97
C TRP A 103 2.81 -3.44 -13.53
N THR A 104 4.05 -3.02 -13.67
CA THR A 104 5.22 -3.85 -13.36
C THR A 104 5.26 -4.21 -11.87
N TRP A 105 5.16 -3.21 -10.99
CA TRP A 105 5.22 -3.43 -9.55
C TRP A 105 3.98 -4.12 -8.98
N MET A 106 2.82 -3.97 -9.61
CA MET A 106 1.59 -4.67 -9.25
C MET A 106 1.83 -6.19 -9.13
N TRP A 107 2.51 -6.79 -10.09
CA TRP A 107 2.79 -8.23 -10.10
C TRP A 107 3.67 -8.67 -8.94
N ASP A 108 4.66 -7.86 -8.56
CA ASP A 108 5.51 -8.12 -7.40
C ASP A 108 4.66 -8.17 -6.11
N PHE A 109 3.72 -7.22 -5.95
CA PHE A 109 2.81 -7.19 -4.82
C PHE A 109 1.78 -8.33 -4.83
N ILE A 110 1.25 -8.72 -6.00
CA ILE A 110 0.35 -9.87 -6.13
C ILE A 110 1.05 -11.15 -5.68
N ILE A 111 2.22 -11.46 -6.22
CA ILE A 111 2.97 -12.68 -5.89
C ILE A 111 3.34 -12.70 -4.41
N MET A 112 3.81 -11.59 -3.86
CA MET A 112 4.11 -11.50 -2.43
C MET A 112 2.86 -11.67 -1.56
N THR A 113 1.71 -11.12 -1.97
CA THR A 113 0.42 -11.31 -1.28
C THR A 113 0.03 -12.78 -1.25
N ILE A 114 0.08 -13.46 -2.40
CA ILE A 114 -0.25 -14.89 -2.51
C ILE A 114 0.67 -15.72 -1.61
N PHE A 115 1.97 -15.45 -1.65
CA PHE A 115 2.94 -16.15 -0.82
C PHE A 115 2.64 -15.98 0.67
N VAL A 116 2.49 -14.73 1.15
CA VAL A 116 2.25 -14.44 2.56
C VAL A 116 0.92 -15.03 3.03
N MET A 117 -0.14 -14.90 2.23
CA MET A 117 -1.45 -15.49 2.56
C MET A 117 -1.39 -17.02 2.62
N ALA A 118 -0.71 -17.68 1.68
CA ALA A 118 -0.54 -19.12 1.69
C ALA A 118 0.27 -19.59 2.91
N ALA A 119 1.39 -18.91 3.21
CA ALA A 119 2.23 -19.21 4.36
C ALA A 119 1.45 -19.06 5.70
N LEU A 120 0.74 -17.95 5.90
CA LEU A 120 -0.07 -17.72 7.08
C LEU A 120 -1.25 -18.72 7.18
N THR A 121 -1.83 -19.09 6.03
CA THR A 121 -2.90 -20.12 5.99
C THR A 121 -2.36 -21.48 6.39
N LEU A 122 -1.18 -21.87 5.96
CA LEU A 122 -0.53 -23.11 6.37
C LEU A 122 -0.18 -23.09 7.87
N PHE A 123 0.26 -21.95 8.41
CA PHE A 123 0.61 -21.85 9.83
C PHE A 123 -0.60 -21.81 10.75
N PHE A 124 -1.62 -21.02 10.43
CA PHE A 124 -2.72 -20.69 11.33
C PHE A 124 -4.10 -21.16 10.83
N GLY A 125 -4.18 -21.76 9.63
CA GLY A 125 -5.44 -22.07 8.97
C GLY A 125 -6.22 -20.77 8.69
N LYS A 126 -7.54 -20.82 8.58
CA LYS A 126 -8.42 -19.64 8.37
C LYS A 126 -8.33 -18.60 9.50
N ARG A 127 -7.72 -18.96 10.65
CA ARG A 127 -7.57 -18.04 11.80
C ARG A 127 -6.56 -16.92 11.55
N TRP A 128 -5.72 -17.02 10.51
CA TRP A 128 -4.74 -15.98 10.19
C TRP A 128 -5.38 -14.60 10.02
N ILE A 129 -6.62 -14.52 9.50
CA ILE A 129 -7.37 -13.25 9.35
C ILE A 129 -7.56 -12.51 10.68
N ARG A 130 -7.56 -13.24 11.82
CA ARG A 130 -7.65 -12.65 13.16
C ARG A 130 -6.30 -12.55 13.87
N ILE A 131 -5.30 -13.28 13.40
CA ILE A 131 -3.98 -13.34 14.03
C ILE A 131 -3.05 -12.33 13.43
N ALA A 132 -2.89 -12.35 12.11
CA ALA A 132 -1.93 -11.52 11.38
C ALA A 132 -2.50 -11.05 10.03
N PRO A 133 -3.56 -10.22 10.02
CA PRO A 133 -4.19 -9.75 8.79
C PRO A 133 -3.48 -8.56 8.15
N ALA A 134 -2.72 -7.73 8.90
CA ALA A 134 -2.26 -6.44 8.42
C ALA A 134 -1.27 -6.57 7.25
N GLY A 135 -0.32 -7.51 7.32
CA GLY A 135 0.63 -7.73 6.23
C GLY A 135 -0.04 -8.10 4.91
N PRO A 136 -0.85 -9.17 4.84
CA PRO A 136 -1.58 -9.53 3.63
C PRO A 136 -2.54 -8.47 3.11
N ILE A 137 -3.27 -7.78 4.01
CA ILE A 137 -4.19 -6.71 3.62
C ILE A 137 -3.42 -5.54 3.02
N PHE A 138 -2.28 -5.17 3.59
CA PHE A 138 -1.43 -4.11 3.05
C PHE A 138 -0.89 -4.49 1.67
N LEU A 139 -0.32 -5.69 1.50
CA LEU A 139 0.22 -6.13 0.21
C LEU A 139 -0.87 -6.23 -0.85
N GLY A 140 -1.99 -6.90 -0.55
CA GLY A 140 -3.10 -7.06 -1.48
C GLY A 140 -3.77 -5.72 -1.82
N GLY A 141 -3.94 -4.84 -0.84
CA GLY A 141 -4.45 -3.51 -1.06
C GLY A 141 -3.52 -2.66 -1.93
N SER A 142 -2.21 -2.75 -1.72
CA SER A 142 -1.21 -2.09 -2.57
C SER A 142 -1.26 -2.63 -4.01
N ALA A 143 -1.43 -3.94 -4.19
CA ALA A 143 -1.60 -4.55 -5.51
C ALA A 143 -2.85 -3.99 -6.22
N ILE A 144 -3.98 -3.86 -5.52
CA ILE A 144 -5.22 -3.29 -6.08
C ILE A 144 -5.00 -1.83 -6.47
N ILE A 145 -4.35 -1.02 -5.63
CA ILE A 145 -4.08 0.39 -5.94
C ILE A 145 -3.18 0.51 -7.16
N LEU A 146 -2.10 -0.28 -7.23
CA LEU A 146 -1.21 -0.31 -8.39
C LEU A 146 -1.93 -0.74 -9.65
N SER A 147 -2.88 -1.69 -9.54
CA SER A 147 -3.74 -2.10 -10.67
C SER A 147 -4.61 -0.94 -11.15
N LEU A 148 -5.28 -0.24 -10.24
CA LEU A 148 -6.11 0.92 -10.59
C LEU A 148 -5.28 2.04 -11.22
N ASP A 149 -4.08 2.28 -10.71
CA ASP A 149 -3.17 3.29 -11.25
C ASP A 149 -2.57 2.89 -12.61
N ALA A 150 -2.35 1.60 -12.85
CA ALA A 150 -1.88 1.11 -14.14
C ALA A 150 -2.87 1.39 -15.27
N PHE A 151 -4.17 1.25 -15.01
CA PHE A 151 -5.23 1.47 -15.99
C PHE A 151 -5.82 2.88 -15.96
N PHE A 152 -5.79 3.55 -14.80
CA PHE A 152 -6.33 4.89 -14.58
C PHE A 152 -5.28 5.77 -13.90
N PRO A 153 -4.22 6.20 -14.63
CA PRO A 153 -3.17 7.01 -14.08
C PRO A 153 -3.69 8.38 -13.59
N TYR A 154 -2.85 9.07 -12.85
CA TYR A 154 -3.19 10.29 -12.11
C TYR A 154 -3.62 11.49 -12.99
N ASP A 155 -3.40 11.45 -14.28
CA ASP A 155 -3.82 12.45 -15.27
C ASP A 155 -5.19 12.15 -15.91
N THR A 156 -5.76 10.96 -15.64
CA THR A 156 -7.09 10.57 -16.12
C THR A 156 -8.13 10.63 -14.99
N LEU A 157 -9.39 10.90 -15.33
CA LEU A 157 -10.52 10.86 -14.40
C LEU A 157 -10.90 9.42 -14.06
N GLY A 158 -10.00 8.70 -13.42
CA GLY A 158 -10.22 7.35 -12.90
C GLY A 158 -10.82 7.33 -11.49
N PRO A 159 -11.12 6.14 -10.95
CA PRO A 159 -11.77 5.99 -9.65
C PRO A 159 -11.05 6.70 -8.50
N LEU A 160 -9.71 6.78 -8.57
CA LEU A 160 -8.89 7.42 -7.55
C LEU A 160 -8.88 8.95 -7.69
N GLN A 161 -9.12 9.48 -8.89
CA GLN A 161 -9.10 10.90 -9.18
C GLN A 161 -10.43 11.59 -8.85
N TYR A 162 -11.56 10.88 -8.74
CA TYR A 162 -12.87 11.48 -8.49
C TYR A 162 -12.97 12.32 -7.20
N VAL A 163 -12.16 12.02 -6.21
CA VAL A 163 -12.17 12.76 -4.92
C VAL A 163 -11.41 14.07 -5.01
N VAL A 164 -10.48 14.19 -5.98
CA VAL A 164 -9.55 15.32 -6.07
C VAL A 164 -10.24 16.67 -6.31
N PRO A 165 -11.23 16.81 -7.21
CA PRO A 165 -11.91 18.08 -7.43
C PRO A 165 -12.53 18.65 -6.15
N TYR A 166 -13.10 17.82 -5.29
CA TYR A 166 -13.68 18.25 -4.00
C TYR A 166 -12.61 18.76 -3.03
N LEU A 167 -11.44 18.13 -3.01
CA LEU A 167 -10.33 18.57 -2.17
C LEU A 167 -9.71 19.87 -2.69
N VAL A 168 -9.60 20.03 -4.00
CA VAL A 168 -9.16 21.28 -4.64
C VAL A 168 -10.12 22.42 -4.30
N GLN A 169 -11.42 22.19 -4.43
CA GLN A 169 -12.43 23.19 -4.14
C GLN A 169 -12.44 23.61 -2.66
N ALA A 170 -12.22 22.65 -1.74
CA ALA A 170 -12.08 22.92 -0.32
C ALA A 170 -10.83 23.78 -0.02
N ASN A 171 -9.71 23.56 -0.70
CA ASN A 171 -8.50 24.39 -0.57
C ASN A 171 -8.71 25.80 -1.13
N VAL A 172 -9.38 25.95 -2.27
CA VAL A 172 -9.75 27.27 -2.81
C VAL A 172 -10.62 28.05 -1.81
N TRP A 173 -11.59 27.39 -1.18
CA TRP A 173 -12.40 28.01 -0.14
C TRP A 173 -11.54 28.44 1.07
N LEU A 174 -10.60 27.63 1.52
CA LEU A 174 -9.69 27.98 2.62
C LEU A 174 -8.83 29.20 2.28
N ILE A 175 -8.27 29.29 1.06
CA ILE A 175 -7.47 30.43 0.59
C ILE A 175 -8.31 31.71 0.67
N GLY A 176 -9.59 31.66 0.27
CA GLY A 176 -10.50 32.78 0.38
C GLY A 176 -10.85 33.16 1.83
N VAL A 177 -11.02 32.17 2.72
CA VAL A 177 -11.31 32.43 4.15
C VAL A 177 -10.14 33.09 4.86
N PHE A 178 -8.90 32.73 4.51
CA PHE A 178 -7.70 33.32 5.11
C PHE A 178 -7.18 34.58 4.40
N ASP A 179 -7.89 35.03 3.34
CA ASP A 179 -7.55 36.22 2.55
C ASP A 179 -6.11 36.23 2.02
N LEU A 180 -5.63 35.05 1.59
CA LEU A 180 -4.27 34.87 1.09
C LEU A 180 -4.11 35.21 -0.38
N GLY A 181 -5.21 35.51 -1.06
CA GLY A 181 -5.26 35.82 -2.48
C GLY A 181 -6.55 35.37 -3.14
N THR A 182 -6.60 35.44 -4.47
CA THR A 182 -7.72 34.93 -5.24
C THR A 182 -7.38 33.56 -5.79
N ALA A 183 -8.27 32.60 -5.56
CA ALA A 183 -8.14 31.24 -6.05
C ALA A 183 -9.41 30.81 -6.78
N THR A 184 -9.25 30.09 -7.89
CA THR A 184 -10.35 29.45 -8.60
C THR A 184 -9.99 28.00 -8.93
N ALA A 185 -10.98 27.12 -8.96
CA ALA A 185 -10.79 25.71 -9.27
C ALA A 185 -11.53 25.32 -10.53
N ARG A 186 -10.87 24.49 -11.35
CA ARG A 186 -11.52 23.79 -12.44
C ARG A 186 -11.04 22.34 -12.44
N ASP A 187 -11.94 21.42 -12.06
CA ASP A 187 -11.64 20.02 -11.85
C ASP A 187 -10.49 19.80 -10.85
N ASN A 188 -9.37 19.28 -11.30
CA ASN A 188 -8.16 19.06 -10.51
C ASN A 188 -7.12 20.17 -10.66
N ILE A 189 -7.45 21.28 -11.31
CA ILE A 189 -6.56 22.43 -11.53
C ILE A 189 -7.01 23.59 -10.63
N MET A 190 -6.04 24.17 -9.92
CA MET A 190 -6.20 25.35 -9.08
C MET A 190 -5.42 26.51 -9.69
N PHE A 191 -6.11 27.60 -9.95
CA PHE A 191 -5.52 28.86 -10.40
C PHE A 191 -5.40 29.80 -9.20
N LEU A 192 -4.19 30.19 -8.89
CA LEU A 192 -3.87 31.02 -7.73
C LEU A 192 -3.32 32.36 -8.22
N LYS A 193 -3.77 33.45 -7.59
CA LYS A 193 -3.24 34.77 -7.80
C LYS A 193 -3.05 35.45 -6.45
N GLY A 194 -1.83 35.67 -6.07
CA GLY A 194 -1.42 36.37 -4.85
C GLY A 194 -0.60 37.62 -5.18
N ASP A 195 -0.08 38.26 -4.16
CA ASP A 195 0.69 39.50 -4.27
C ASP A 195 2.02 39.32 -5.02
N PHE A 196 2.57 38.11 -5.00
CA PHE A 196 3.85 37.77 -5.65
C PHE A 196 3.71 37.22 -7.08
N GLY A 197 2.48 37.06 -7.57
CA GLY A 197 2.25 36.54 -8.92
C GLY A 197 1.07 35.60 -9.07
N SER A 198 1.02 34.92 -10.21
CA SER A 198 -0.01 33.93 -10.52
C SER A 198 0.63 32.55 -10.70
N MET A 199 0.01 31.52 -10.15
CA MET A 199 0.45 30.13 -10.26
C MET A 199 -0.71 29.21 -10.67
N VAL A 200 -0.41 28.20 -11.47
CA VAL A 200 -1.37 27.12 -11.80
C VAL A 200 -0.85 25.84 -11.17
N LEU A 201 -1.66 25.25 -10.32
CA LEU A 201 -1.35 23.99 -9.63
C LEU A 201 -2.29 22.90 -10.09
N GLN A 202 -1.77 21.86 -10.70
CA GLN A 202 -2.54 20.66 -11.01
C GLN A 202 -2.35 19.63 -9.89
N VAL A 203 -3.48 19.19 -9.31
CA VAL A 203 -3.49 18.25 -8.19
C VAL A 203 -3.89 16.87 -8.69
N PHE A 204 -3.02 15.91 -8.45
CA PHE A 204 -3.26 14.50 -8.75
C PHE A 204 -3.65 13.72 -7.49
N TRP A 205 -4.32 12.59 -7.65
CA TRP A 205 -4.80 11.78 -6.54
C TRP A 205 -3.72 11.38 -5.51
N PRO A 206 -2.45 11.07 -5.90
CA PRO A 206 -1.41 10.81 -4.91
C PRO A 206 -1.05 12.05 -4.10
N SER A 207 -0.94 13.22 -4.75
CA SER A 207 -0.64 14.49 -4.07
C SER A 207 -1.83 15.05 -3.30
N ALA A 208 -3.06 14.75 -3.69
CA ALA A 208 -4.26 15.07 -2.93
C ALA A 208 -4.39 14.26 -1.64
N GLY A 209 -3.55 13.24 -1.43
CA GLY A 209 -3.55 12.41 -0.24
C GLY A 209 -4.55 11.25 -0.29
N VAL A 210 -5.15 10.95 -1.43
CA VAL A 210 -6.02 9.78 -1.62
C VAL A 210 -5.25 8.51 -1.28
N HIS A 211 -3.98 8.41 -1.69
CA HIS A 211 -3.09 7.32 -1.33
C HIS A 211 -2.95 7.14 0.19
N SER A 212 -2.75 8.23 0.93
CA SER A 212 -2.64 8.20 2.40
C SER A 212 -3.93 7.70 3.06
N VAL A 213 -5.10 8.13 2.56
CA VAL A 213 -6.41 7.67 3.04
C VAL A 213 -6.59 6.18 2.80
N ILE A 214 -6.17 5.67 1.63
CA ILE A 214 -6.28 4.26 1.29
C ILE A 214 -5.36 3.41 2.18
N ILE A 215 -4.08 3.78 2.31
CA ILE A 215 -3.13 3.08 3.19
C ILE A 215 -3.63 3.09 4.63
N TYR A 216 -4.06 4.25 5.13
CA TYR A 216 -4.67 4.34 6.47
C TYR A 216 -5.84 3.37 6.59
N SER A 217 -6.75 3.35 5.62
CA SER A 217 -7.94 2.50 5.64
C SER A 217 -7.59 1.01 5.66
N LEU A 218 -6.60 0.58 4.88
CA LEU A 218 -6.12 -0.80 4.84
C LEU A 218 -5.52 -1.21 6.19
N VAL A 219 -4.59 -0.42 6.71
CA VAL A 219 -3.88 -0.73 7.96
C VAL A 219 -4.82 -0.66 9.15
N MET A 220 -5.56 0.43 9.29
CA MET A 220 -6.50 0.61 10.41
C MET A 220 -7.64 -0.42 10.34
N GLY A 221 -8.15 -0.73 9.14
CA GLY A 221 -9.13 -1.79 8.95
C GLY A 221 -8.62 -3.15 9.47
N ALA A 222 -7.38 -3.52 9.12
CA ALA A 222 -6.75 -4.74 9.61
C ALA A 222 -6.62 -4.77 11.14
N PHE A 223 -6.17 -3.68 11.75
CA PHE A 223 -6.08 -3.57 13.21
C PHE A 223 -7.45 -3.65 13.89
N LEU A 224 -8.45 -2.95 13.38
CA LEU A 224 -9.80 -2.97 13.93
C LEU A 224 -10.48 -4.33 13.80
N LEU A 225 -10.16 -5.14 12.78
CA LEU A 225 -10.62 -6.52 12.68
C LEU A 225 -10.13 -7.35 13.86
N LYS A 226 -8.90 -7.12 14.29
CA LYS A 226 -8.25 -7.86 15.39
C LYS A 226 -8.73 -7.41 16.78
N MET A 227 -9.06 -6.14 16.95
CA MET A 227 -9.45 -5.58 18.24
C MET A 227 -10.83 -6.08 18.68
N ASN A 228 -10.96 -6.48 19.95
CA ASN A 228 -12.23 -6.89 20.54
C ASN A 228 -12.96 -5.69 21.17
N ILE A 229 -13.44 -4.77 20.33
CA ILE A 229 -14.22 -3.60 20.72
C ILE A 229 -15.57 -3.56 19.98
N PRO A 230 -16.60 -2.89 20.51
CA PRO A 230 -17.91 -2.78 19.87
C PRO A 230 -17.81 -2.17 18.46
N ARG A 231 -18.64 -2.67 17.53
CA ARG A 231 -18.65 -2.22 16.13
C ARG A 231 -18.79 -0.70 15.98
N LYS A 232 -19.64 -0.07 16.82
CA LYS A 232 -19.81 1.40 16.83
C LYS A 232 -18.49 2.14 17.09
N ARG A 233 -17.71 1.71 18.07
CA ARG A 233 -16.39 2.31 18.36
C ARG A 233 -15.39 2.06 17.25
N LYS A 234 -15.40 0.89 16.61
CA LYS A 234 -14.56 0.62 15.43
C LYS A 234 -14.85 1.60 14.31
N SER A 235 -16.14 1.80 13.99
CA SER A 235 -16.56 2.76 12.98
C SER A 235 -16.11 4.19 13.32
N ILE A 236 -16.31 4.63 14.58
CA ILE A 236 -15.89 5.96 15.02
C ILE A 236 -14.37 6.15 14.85
N TYR A 237 -13.54 5.21 15.33
CA TYR A 237 -12.08 5.32 15.21
C TYR A 237 -11.62 5.31 13.75
N PHE A 238 -12.25 4.48 12.92
CA PHE A 238 -11.96 4.41 11.49
C PHE A 238 -12.27 5.75 10.80
N THR A 239 -13.48 6.28 11.03
CA THR A 239 -13.93 7.55 10.43
C THR A 239 -13.10 8.74 10.92
N LEU A 240 -12.82 8.83 12.23
CA LEU A 240 -11.99 9.91 12.78
C LEU A 240 -10.58 9.92 12.17
N GLY A 241 -10.00 8.76 11.94
CA GLY A 241 -8.69 8.71 11.31
C GLY A 241 -8.73 9.06 9.83
N ILE A 242 -9.76 8.65 9.07
CA ILE A 242 -9.94 9.11 7.69
C ILE A 242 -10.05 10.63 7.64
N VAL A 243 -10.91 11.22 8.49
CA VAL A 243 -11.05 12.67 8.57
C VAL A 243 -9.73 13.35 8.92
N GLY A 244 -9.01 12.81 9.91
CA GLY A 244 -7.68 13.32 10.28
C GLY A 244 -6.69 13.26 9.11
N THR A 245 -6.66 12.16 8.36
CA THR A 245 -5.79 12.01 7.18
C THR A 245 -6.15 13.02 6.09
N ILE A 246 -7.44 13.25 5.83
CA ILE A 246 -7.92 14.26 4.87
C ILE A 246 -7.49 15.67 5.32
N ILE A 247 -7.67 16.02 6.58
CA ILE A 247 -7.28 17.33 7.13
C ILE A 247 -5.77 17.57 6.96
N VAL A 248 -4.94 16.59 7.30
CA VAL A 248 -3.47 16.69 7.14
C VAL A 248 -3.11 16.91 5.66
N ASN A 249 -3.75 16.19 4.74
CA ASN A 249 -3.50 16.37 3.31
C ASN A 249 -4.00 17.72 2.78
N MET A 250 -5.13 18.22 3.27
CA MET A 250 -5.61 19.58 2.95
C MET A 250 -4.61 20.64 3.42
N ILE A 251 -4.11 20.54 4.65
CA ILE A 251 -3.07 21.45 5.18
C ILE A 251 -1.82 21.40 4.31
N ARG A 252 -1.42 20.20 3.84
CA ARG A 252 -0.26 20.03 2.96
C ARG A 252 -0.46 20.74 1.62
N ILE A 253 -1.60 20.60 0.96
CA ILE A 253 -1.90 21.29 -0.30
C ILE A 253 -1.92 22.80 -0.06
N PHE A 254 -2.59 23.23 0.99
CA PHE A 254 -2.69 24.62 1.39
C PHE A 254 -1.31 25.27 1.66
N SER A 255 -0.38 24.52 2.27
CA SER A 255 0.99 25.01 2.54
C SER A 255 1.88 25.08 1.28
N LEU A 256 1.45 24.47 0.17
CA LEU A 256 2.14 24.50 -1.12
C LEU A 256 1.55 25.55 -2.08
N SER A 257 0.37 26.06 -1.77
CA SER A 257 -0.35 27.06 -2.53
C SER A 257 -0.03 28.48 -2.06
#